data_f51b0fae61915bad62d3e3ae734e791e
#
_entry.id   f51b0fae61915bad62d3e3ae734e791e
#
_cell.length_a   1.000
_cell.length_b   1.000
_cell.length_c   1.000
_cell.angle_alpha   90.00
_cell.angle_beta   90.00
_cell.angle_gamma   90.00
#
_symmetry.space_group_name_H-M   'P 1'
#
loop_
_entity.id
_entity.type
_entity.pdbx_description
1 polymer ?
#
loop_
_entity_poly.entity_id
_entity_poly.type
_entity_poly.pdbx_seq_one_letter_code
_entity_poly.pdbx_strand_id
1 'polypeptide(L)'
;MLDFFFDIIDGIVACFTRNLSWNAVIHTYWFLFIIEFPRYYLIELCIAIWHKITYRSRARKQAMARMKLYIENPLITILAPGKNEGKHIYKLVKSLNEQTYRNYEIIIVDDGSDDATPLICRDLEKAGYIDLYLRSDIRGGKASAANFGVHYAKGKYIVHLDADSSLDRDAIEKILIPFYYDPKIKAVGGCVKVRNAGETLCTSST
;
A
#
# COMPACT_ATOMS: atom_id res chain seq x y z
N MET A 1 -25.72 -22.55 29.55
CA MET A 1 -24.35 -22.03 29.29
C MET A 1 -24.35 -20.58 28.94
N LEU A 2 -25.26 -20.10 28.07
CA LEU A 2 -25.42 -18.65 27.78
C LEU A 2 -25.88 -17.86 29.03
N ASP A 3 -26.83 -18.39 29.80
CA ASP A 3 -27.35 -17.71 30.99
C ASP A 3 -26.26 -17.49 32.04
N PHE A 4 -25.38 -18.46 32.26
CA PHE A 4 -24.23 -18.32 33.13
C PHE A 4 -23.24 -17.24 32.69
N PHE A 5 -23.10 -17.03 31.38
CA PHE A 5 -22.25 -15.98 30.83
C PHE A 5 -22.87 -14.57 31.02
N PHE A 6 -24.20 -14.45 30.87
CA PHE A 6 -24.91 -13.23 31.16
C PHE A 6 -24.89 -12.87 32.65
N ASP A 7 -25.04 -13.85 33.56
CA ASP A 7 -24.95 -13.64 35.00
C ASP A 7 -23.56 -13.12 35.41
N ILE A 8 -22.47 -13.61 34.77
CA ILE A 8 -21.11 -13.11 35.01
C ILE A 8 -20.97 -11.67 34.51
N ILE A 9 -21.47 -11.36 33.32
CA ILE A 9 -21.42 -10.00 32.76
C ILE A 9 -22.21 -9.05 33.64
N ASP A 10 -23.43 -9.40 34.04
CA ASP A 10 -24.27 -8.61 34.91
C ASP A 10 -23.64 -8.43 36.31
N GLY A 11 -22.97 -9.45 36.82
CA GLY A 11 -22.18 -9.35 38.06
C GLY A 11 -21.01 -8.38 37.96
N ILE A 12 -20.28 -8.41 36.83
CA ILE A 12 -19.18 -7.48 36.55
C ILE A 12 -19.72 -6.06 36.38
N VAL A 13 -20.77 -5.89 35.60
CA VAL A 13 -21.41 -4.58 35.37
C VAL A 13 -21.97 -4.04 36.69
N ALA A 14 -22.65 -4.85 37.50
CA ALA A 14 -23.16 -4.46 38.82
C ALA A 14 -22.03 -4.10 39.80
N CYS A 15 -20.93 -4.81 39.79
CA CYS A 15 -19.74 -4.49 40.59
C CYS A 15 -19.14 -3.13 40.19
N PHE A 16 -19.04 -2.89 38.89
CA PHE A 16 -18.58 -1.60 38.36
C PHE A 16 -19.55 -0.45 38.64
N THR A 17 -20.86 -0.65 38.43
CA THR A 17 -21.86 0.43 38.61
C THR A 17 -22.17 0.72 40.08
N ARG A 18 -22.10 -0.29 40.97
CA ARG A 18 -22.47 -0.14 42.38
C ARG A 18 -21.42 0.60 43.19
N ASN A 19 -20.15 0.56 42.79
CA ASN A 19 -19.03 1.20 43.50
C ASN A 19 -18.46 2.42 42.79
N LEU A 20 -18.93 2.77 41.59
CA LEU A 20 -18.45 3.93 40.86
C LEU A 20 -19.28 5.19 41.20
N SER A 21 -18.94 5.85 42.30
CA SER A 21 -19.33 7.26 42.39
C SER A 21 -18.52 8.06 41.38
N TRP A 22 -19.11 9.10 40.81
CA TRP A 22 -18.41 10.00 39.85
C TRP A 22 -17.09 10.49 40.43
N ASN A 23 -17.02 10.71 41.75
CA ASN A 23 -15.78 11.06 42.43
C ASN A 23 -14.72 9.97 42.34
N ALA A 24 -15.08 8.67 42.49
CA ALA A 24 -14.14 7.57 42.37
C ALA A 24 -13.62 7.43 40.91
N VAL A 25 -14.49 7.60 39.94
CA VAL A 25 -14.09 7.60 38.51
C VAL A 25 -13.10 8.74 38.23
N ILE A 26 -13.43 9.94 38.69
CA ILE A 26 -12.55 11.10 38.50
C ILE A 26 -11.21 10.88 39.21
N HIS A 27 -11.21 10.42 40.46
CA HIS A 27 -9.98 10.16 41.22
C HIS A 27 -9.12 9.05 40.63
N THR A 28 -9.73 8.02 40.01
CA THR A 28 -8.99 6.90 39.42
C THR A 28 -8.45 7.26 38.03
N TYR A 29 -9.23 8.00 37.23
CA TYR A 29 -8.91 8.26 35.82
C TYR A 29 -8.52 9.71 35.52
N TRP A 30 -8.38 10.59 36.57
CA TRP A 30 -8.03 11.99 36.35
C TRP A 30 -6.74 12.18 35.53
N PHE A 31 -5.78 11.28 35.71
CA PHE A 31 -4.51 11.33 34.97
C PHE A 31 -4.71 11.09 33.48
N LEU A 32 -5.68 10.26 33.05
CA LEU A 32 -6.02 10.08 31.65
C LEU A 32 -6.55 11.37 31.04
N PHE A 33 -7.39 12.10 31.77
CA PHE A 33 -7.95 13.35 31.28
C PHE A 33 -6.96 14.52 31.34
N ILE A 34 -6.12 14.59 32.35
CA ILE A 34 -5.21 15.73 32.54
C ILE A 34 -3.84 15.49 31.86
N ILE A 35 -3.37 14.25 31.78
CA ILE A 35 -2.05 13.92 31.23
C ILE A 35 -2.16 13.30 29.85
N GLU A 36 -2.91 12.19 29.70
CA GLU A 36 -2.92 11.43 28.46
C GLU A 36 -3.63 12.18 27.33
N PHE A 37 -4.81 12.74 27.60
CA PHE A 37 -5.60 13.44 26.59
C PHE A 37 -4.86 14.67 26.02
N PRO A 38 -4.37 15.61 26.85
CA PRO A 38 -3.58 16.74 26.36
C PRO A 38 -2.27 16.31 25.68
N ARG A 39 -1.63 15.24 26.16
CA ARG A 39 -0.40 14.71 25.55
C ARG A 39 -0.63 14.32 24.10
N TYR A 40 -1.70 13.58 23.79
CA TYR A 40 -2.04 13.23 22.41
C TYR A 40 -2.32 14.46 21.56
N TYR A 41 -3.16 15.37 22.03
CA TYR A 41 -3.51 16.59 21.30
C TYR A 41 -2.31 17.52 21.09
N LEU A 42 -1.43 17.65 22.08
CA LEU A 42 -0.23 18.48 21.95
C LEU A 42 0.76 17.89 20.96
N ILE A 43 0.93 16.57 20.95
CA ILE A 43 1.80 15.89 19.98
C ILE A 43 1.25 16.08 18.56
N GLU A 44 -0.04 15.84 18.35
CA GLU A 44 -0.67 16.04 17.04
C GLU A 44 -0.58 17.50 16.59
N LEU A 45 -0.83 18.45 17.50
CA LEU A 45 -0.69 19.87 17.21
C LEU A 45 0.75 20.24 16.83
N CYS A 46 1.74 19.76 17.58
CA CYS A 46 3.16 19.97 17.27
C CYS A 46 3.51 19.40 15.91
N ILE A 47 3.05 18.18 15.58
CA ILE A 47 3.25 17.55 14.28
C ILE A 47 2.58 18.40 13.19
N ALA A 48 1.35 18.85 13.37
CA ALA A 48 0.63 19.68 12.41
C ALA A 48 1.34 21.02 12.15
N ILE A 49 1.79 21.68 13.21
CA ILE A 49 2.56 22.92 13.13
C ILE A 49 3.88 22.68 12.41
N TRP A 50 4.62 21.63 12.78
CA TRP A 50 5.87 21.24 12.10
C TRP A 50 5.65 20.97 10.63
N HIS A 51 4.60 20.24 10.27
CA HIS A 51 4.23 19.99 8.88
C HIS A 51 3.95 21.30 8.13
N LYS A 52 3.20 22.23 8.75
CA LYS A 52 2.87 23.52 8.14
C LYS A 52 4.12 24.40 7.93
N ILE A 53 5.01 24.46 8.92
CA ILE A 53 6.26 25.27 8.84
C ILE A 53 7.19 24.68 7.76
N THR A 54 7.32 23.36 7.72
CA THR A 54 8.25 22.70 6.78
C THR A 54 7.68 22.48 5.37
N TYR A 55 6.38 22.73 5.18
CA TYR A 55 5.66 22.45 3.92
C TYR A 55 6.33 23.09 2.70
N ARG A 56 6.62 24.39 2.75
CA ARG A 56 7.23 25.11 1.63
C ARG A 56 8.62 24.58 1.28
N SER A 57 9.42 24.25 2.28
CA SER A 57 10.76 23.68 2.07
C SER A 57 10.67 22.28 1.47
N ARG A 58 9.76 21.44 1.96
CA ARG A 58 9.51 20.09 1.43
C ARG A 58 9.00 20.16 -0.01
N ALA A 59 8.04 21.02 -0.29
CA ALA A 59 7.50 21.19 -1.64
C ALA A 59 8.57 21.58 -2.67
N ARG A 60 9.49 22.52 -2.32
CA ARG A 60 10.63 22.87 -3.17
C ARG A 60 11.57 21.70 -3.42
N LYS A 61 11.91 20.95 -2.38
CA LYS A 61 12.78 19.76 -2.50
C LYS A 61 12.12 18.67 -3.35
N GLN A 62 10.82 18.44 -3.18
CA GLN A 62 10.07 17.50 -4.02
C GLN A 62 10.01 17.93 -5.48
N ALA A 63 9.81 19.22 -5.75
CA ALA A 63 9.85 19.75 -7.11
C ALA A 63 11.21 19.56 -7.77
N MET A 64 12.30 19.82 -7.04
CA MET A 64 13.66 19.56 -7.55
C MET A 64 13.93 18.07 -7.77
N ALA A 65 13.47 17.19 -6.85
CA ALA A 65 13.59 15.76 -7.00
C ALA A 65 12.81 15.26 -8.24
N ARG A 66 11.61 15.78 -8.45
CA ARG A 66 10.80 15.51 -9.65
C ARG A 66 11.53 15.93 -10.93
N MET A 67 12.11 17.12 -10.96
CA MET A 67 12.90 17.57 -12.13
C MET A 67 14.08 16.62 -12.40
N LYS A 68 14.83 16.25 -11.37
CA LYS A 68 15.95 15.30 -11.51
C LYS A 68 15.48 13.93 -12.04
N LEU A 69 14.36 13.42 -11.56
CA LEU A 69 13.75 12.18 -12.05
C LEU A 69 13.48 12.23 -13.56
N TYR A 70 12.87 13.31 -14.04
CA TYR A 70 12.55 13.45 -15.47
C TYR A 70 13.78 13.76 -16.33
N ILE A 71 14.81 14.41 -15.79
CA ILE A 71 16.08 14.61 -16.50
C ILE A 71 16.82 13.29 -16.67
N GLU A 72 16.92 12.50 -15.62
CA GLU A 72 17.61 11.20 -15.66
C GLU A 72 16.79 10.15 -16.44
N ASN A 73 15.47 10.21 -16.31
CA ASN A 73 14.48 9.32 -16.93
C ASN A 73 14.89 7.84 -16.88
N PRO A 74 15.15 7.26 -15.69
CA PRO A 74 15.63 5.89 -15.57
C PRO A 74 14.58 4.88 -16.03
N LEU A 75 15.04 3.79 -16.64
CA LEU A 75 14.17 2.64 -16.92
C LEU A 75 13.74 2.00 -15.60
N ILE A 76 12.46 1.66 -15.49
CA ILE A 76 11.85 1.02 -14.32
C ILE A 76 11.34 -0.36 -14.74
N THR A 77 11.62 -1.40 -13.97
CA THR A 77 10.98 -2.69 -14.17
C THR A 77 9.78 -2.82 -13.24
N ILE A 78 8.61 -3.00 -13.82
CA ILE A 78 7.38 -3.32 -13.10
C ILE A 78 7.24 -4.84 -13.11
N LEU A 79 7.32 -5.43 -11.93
CA LEU A 79 7.27 -6.87 -11.74
C LEU A 79 5.98 -7.27 -11.05
N ALA A 80 5.15 -8.06 -11.74
CA ALA A 80 3.88 -8.53 -11.22
C ALA A 80 3.83 -10.07 -11.19
N PRO A 81 4.27 -10.71 -10.09
CA PRO A 81 4.10 -12.14 -9.89
C PRO A 81 2.67 -12.45 -9.46
N GLY A 82 2.11 -13.53 -9.99
CA GLY A 82 0.77 -13.99 -9.61
C GLY A 82 0.47 -15.42 -10.07
N LYS A 83 -0.62 -15.97 -9.52
CA LYS A 83 -1.19 -17.23 -9.96
C LYS A 83 -2.71 -17.08 -10.06
N ASN A 84 -3.29 -17.49 -11.19
CA ASN A 84 -4.73 -17.44 -11.45
C ASN A 84 -5.33 -16.02 -11.39
N GLU A 85 -4.57 -15.04 -11.92
CA GLU A 85 -4.93 -13.62 -11.88
C GLU A 85 -5.48 -13.09 -13.22
N GLY A 86 -5.84 -13.97 -14.14
CA GLY A 86 -6.29 -13.59 -15.50
C GLY A 86 -7.40 -12.54 -15.53
N LYS A 87 -8.30 -12.55 -14.54
CA LYS A 87 -9.38 -11.56 -14.42
C LYS A 87 -8.88 -10.14 -14.09
N HIS A 88 -7.73 -10.05 -13.45
CA HIS A 88 -7.20 -8.78 -12.89
C HIS A 88 -6.11 -8.16 -13.77
N ILE A 89 -5.39 -8.98 -14.54
CA ILE A 89 -4.25 -8.54 -15.37
C ILE A 89 -4.61 -7.43 -16.35
N TYR A 90 -5.75 -7.51 -17.04
CA TYR A 90 -6.19 -6.42 -17.92
C TYR A 90 -6.32 -5.08 -17.19
N LYS A 91 -6.84 -5.10 -15.98
CA LYS A 91 -7.04 -3.92 -15.14
C LYS A 91 -5.72 -3.34 -14.66
N LEU A 92 -4.78 -4.21 -14.27
CA LEU A 92 -3.42 -3.82 -13.94
C LEU A 92 -2.74 -3.15 -15.13
N VAL A 93 -2.68 -3.82 -16.28
CA VAL A 93 -2.03 -3.31 -17.51
C VAL A 93 -2.66 -2.00 -17.97
N LYS A 94 -4.00 -1.88 -17.91
CA LYS A 94 -4.67 -0.62 -18.21
C LYS A 94 -4.21 0.51 -17.28
N SER A 95 -4.15 0.26 -15.97
CA SER A 95 -3.70 1.27 -15.00
C SER A 95 -2.24 1.66 -15.17
N LEU A 96 -1.40 0.74 -15.66
CA LEU A 96 -0.01 1.01 -16.02
C LEU A 96 0.09 1.89 -17.26
N ASN A 97 -0.71 1.61 -18.29
CA ASN A 97 -0.75 2.41 -19.50
C ASN A 97 -1.28 3.85 -19.28
N GLU A 98 -1.95 4.10 -18.16
CA GLU A 98 -2.42 5.44 -17.77
C GLU A 98 -1.41 6.22 -16.92
N GLN A 99 -0.24 5.65 -16.58
CA GLN A 99 0.76 6.31 -15.74
C GLN A 99 1.32 7.58 -16.38
N THR A 100 1.68 8.57 -15.56
CA THR A 100 2.36 9.79 -16.00
C THR A 100 3.82 9.54 -16.37
N TYR A 101 4.50 8.68 -15.62
CA TYR A 101 5.84 8.21 -15.93
C TYR A 101 5.79 7.10 -16.98
N ARG A 102 6.59 7.20 -18.05
CA ARG A 102 6.46 6.34 -19.23
C ARG A 102 7.65 5.39 -19.49
N ASN A 103 8.81 5.66 -18.88
CA ASN A 103 10.00 4.85 -19.15
C ASN A 103 10.06 3.64 -18.22
N TYR A 104 9.24 2.63 -18.52
CA TYR A 104 9.18 1.37 -17.77
C TYR A 104 9.01 0.18 -18.72
N GLU A 105 9.39 -0.98 -18.24
CA GLU A 105 9.06 -2.29 -18.80
C GLU A 105 8.16 -3.05 -17.83
N ILE A 106 7.27 -3.89 -18.36
CA ILE A 106 6.32 -4.70 -17.58
C ILE A 106 6.70 -6.16 -17.73
N ILE A 107 7.01 -6.81 -16.61
CA ILE A 107 7.29 -8.25 -16.52
C ILE A 107 6.19 -8.90 -15.67
N ILE A 108 5.43 -9.80 -16.28
CA ILE A 108 4.46 -10.63 -15.57
C ILE A 108 5.05 -12.01 -15.37
N VAL A 109 5.00 -12.52 -14.13
CA VAL A 109 5.52 -13.83 -13.78
C VAL A 109 4.38 -14.71 -13.27
N ASP A 110 4.07 -15.75 -14.03
CA ASP A 110 3.05 -16.74 -13.71
C ASP A 110 3.65 -17.92 -12.92
N ASP A 111 3.20 -18.11 -11.69
CA ASP A 111 3.63 -19.20 -10.79
C ASP A 111 2.76 -20.46 -11.00
N GLY A 112 2.65 -20.93 -12.23
CA GLY A 112 1.95 -22.15 -12.58
C GLY A 112 0.42 -22.00 -12.51
N SER A 113 -0.15 -21.05 -13.24
CA SER A 113 -1.61 -20.89 -13.35
C SER A 113 -2.28 -22.02 -14.10
N ASP A 114 -3.48 -22.36 -13.62
CA ASP A 114 -4.34 -23.42 -14.17
C ASP A 114 -5.54 -22.86 -14.94
N ASP A 115 -5.71 -21.54 -14.94
CA ASP A 115 -6.81 -20.81 -15.58
C ASP A 115 -6.40 -20.18 -16.93
N ALA A 116 -7.15 -19.20 -17.40
CA ALA A 116 -6.88 -18.47 -18.63
C ALA A 116 -5.68 -17.47 -18.53
N THR A 117 -5.05 -17.31 -17.37
CA THR A 117 -3.94 -16.37 -17.15
C THR A 117 -2.83 -16.50 -18.21
N PRO A 118 -2.32 -17.71 -18.54
CA PRO A 118 -1.25 -17.87 -19.53
C PRO A 118 -1.64 -17.40 -20.93
N LEU A 119 -2.88 -17.62 -21.33
CA LEU A 119 -3.38 -17.18 -22.65
C LEU A 119 -3.47 -15.65 -22.70
N ILE A 120 -4.07 -15.05 -21.68
CA ILE A 120 -4.23 -13.60 -21.57
C ILE A 120 -2.87 -12.90 -21.59
N CYS A 121 -1.89 -13.40 -20.81
CA CYS A 121 -0.56 -12.79 -20.75
C CYS A 121 0.18 -12.88 -22.09
N ARG A 122 0.11 -14.01 -22.79
CA ARG A 122 0.71 -14.17 -24.12
C ARG A 122 0.08 -13.24 -25.16
N ASP A 123 -1.24 -13.04 -25.09
CA ASP A 123 -1.92 -12.14 -26.00
C ASP A 123 -1.56 -10.68 -25.71
N LEU A 124 -1.42 -10.29 -24.44
CA LEU A 124 -0.95 -8.96 -24.05
C LEU A 124 0.51 -8.73 -24.46
N GLU A 125 1.37 -9.73 -24.34
CA GLU A 125 2.77 -9.66 -24.81
C GLU A 125 2.84 -9.48 -26.32
N LYS A 126 2.11 -10.31 -27.09
CA LYS A 126 2.03 -10.19 -28.56
C LYS A 126 1.47 -8.84 -29.02
N ALA A 127 0.53 -8.29 -28.26
CA ALA A 127 -0.06 -6.98 -28.53
C ALA A 127 0.84 -5.81 -28.08
N GLY A 128 1.97 -6.07 -27.40
CA GLY A 128 2.90 -5.04 -26.92
C GLY A 128 2.41 -4.25 -25.69
N TYR A 129 1.45 -4.80 -24.95
CA TYR A 129 0.99 -4.19 -23.70
C TYR A 129 1.85 -4.57 -22.49
N ILE A 130 2.56 -5.67 -22.56
CA ILE A 130 3.58 -6.10 -21.61
C ILE A 130 4.85 -6.46 -22.37
N ASP A 131 6.01 -6.26 -21.74
CA ASP A 131 7.31 -6.47 -22.39
C ASP A 131 7.78 -7.92 -22.29
N LEU A 132 7.44 -8.61 -21.21
CA LEU A 132 7.86 -9.98 -20.99
C LEU A 132 6.85 -10.75 -20.12
N TYR A 133 6.45 -11.92 -20.63
CA TYR A 133 5.71 -12.91 -19.87
C TYR A 133 6.59 -14.11 -19.55
N LEU A 134 6.74 -14.40 -18.26
CA LEU A 134 7.49 -15.56 -17.75
C LEU A 134 6.53 -16.52 -17.07
N ARG A 135 6.71 -17.82 -17.29
CA ARG A 135 5.96 -18.87 -16.62
C ARG A 135 6.89 -19.84 -15.91
N SER A 136 6.60 -20.14 -14.67
CA SER A 136 7.17 -21.27 -13.95
C SER A 136 6.19 -22.42 -13.95
N ASP A 137 6.60 -23.59 -14.48
CA ASP A 137 5.74 -24.78 -14.48
C ASP A 137 5.68 -25.44 -13.10
N ILE A 138 6.65 -25.15 -12.24
CA ILE A 138 6.70 -25.65 -10.87
C ILE A 138 6.33 -24.49 -9.95
N ARG A 139 5.26 -24.67 -9.17
CA ARG A 139 4.82 -23.69 -8.20
C ARG A 139 5.88 -23.48 -7.12
N GLY A 140 6.50 -22.31 -7.10
CA GLY A 140 7.51 -21.92 -6.12
C GLY A 140 7.01 -20.93 -5.07
N GLY A 141 5.81 -20.39 -5.26
CA GLY A 141 5.23 -19.32 -4.44
C GLY A 141 5.67 -17.93 -4.92
N LYS A 142 4.97 -16.90 -4.42
CA LYS A 142 5.12 -15.51 -4.84
C LYS A 142 6.56 -14.99 -4.77
N ALA A 143 7.29 -15.34 -3.71
CA ALA A 143 8.69 -14.92 -3.55
C ALA A 143 9.61 -15.56 -4.60
N SER A 144 9.42 -16.85 -4.93
CA SER A 144 10.17 -17.54 -5.96
C SER A 144 9.89 -16.95 -7.34
N ALA A 145 8.61 -16.71 -7.67
CA ALA A 145 8.21 -16.07 -8.91
C ALA A 145 8.79 -14.65 -9.03
N ALA A 146 8.74 -13.86 -7.94
CA ALA A 146 9.35 -12.54 -7.93
C ALA A 146 10.87 -12.60 -8.19
N ASN A 147 11.59 -13.47 -7.49
CA ASN A 147 13.03 -13.67 -7.71
C ASN A 147 13.34 -14.11 -9.15
N PHE A 148 12.54 -15.00 -9.71
CA PHE A 148 12.69 -15.40 -11.10
C PHE A 148 12.57 -14.21 -12.05
N GLY A 149 11.55 -13.37 -11.88
CA GLY A 149 11.37 -12.17 -12.69
C GLY A 149 12.48 -11.13 -12.55
N VAL A 150 13.06 -10.98 -11.33
CA VAL A 150 14.17 -10.04 -11.08
C VAL A 150 15.39 -10.33 -11.97
N HIS A 151 15.66 -11.59 -12.32
CA HIS A 151 16.78 -11.96 -13.21
C HIS A 151 16.63 -11.40 -14.64
N TYR A 152 15.42 -11.06 -15.05
CA TYR A 152 15.14 -10.49 -16.37
C TYR A 152 14.94 -8.97 -16.33
N ALA A 153 14.90 -8.39 -15.14
CA ALA A 153 14.72 -6.95 -14.95
C ALA A 153 15.90 -6.15 -15.48
N LYS A 154 15.63 -5.16 -16.33
CA LYS A 154 16.63 -4.24 -16.91
C LYS A 154 16.60 -2.86 -16.27
N GLY A 155 15.54 -2.56 -15.50
CA GLY A 155 15.33 -1.26 -14.88
C GLY A 155 16.30 -0.96 -13.75
N LYS A 156 16.61 0.32 -13.59
CA LYS A 156 17.38 0.82 -12.44
C LYS A 156 16.67 0.59 -11.12
N TYR A 157 15.34 0.65 -11.13
CA TYR A 157 14.47 0.40 -9.98
C TYR A 157 13.48 -0.70 -10.34
N ILE A 158 13.14 -1.53 -9.36
CA ILE A 158 12.12 -2.57 -9.49
C ILE A 158 10.90 -2.16 -8.66
N VAL A 159 9.75 -2.10 -9.30
CA VAL A 159 8.45 -1.89 -8.66
C VAL A 159 7.73 -3.22 -8.60
N HIS A 160 7.66 -3.80 -7.41
CA HIS A 160 6.94 -5.05 -7.18
C HIS A 160 5.47 -4.74 -6.92
N LEU A 161 4.58 -5.33 -7.71
CA LEU A 161 3.13 -5.16 -7.61
C LEU A 161 2.43 -6.51 -7.49
N ASP A 162 1.29 -6.53 -6.82
CA ASP A 162 0.38 -7.66 -6.87
C ASP A 162 -0.42 -7.62 -8.17
N ALA A 163 -0.59 -8.77 -8.83
CA ALA A 163 -1.24 -8.85 -10.13
C ALA A 163 -2.74 -8.46 -10.10
N ASP A 164 -3.36 -8.45 -8.92
CA ASP A 164 -4.74 -7.99 -8.68
C ASP A 164 -4.85 -6.50 -8.36
N SER A 165 -3.72 -5.79 -8.25
CA SER A 165 -3.66 -4.37 -7.92
C SER A 165 -3.98 -3.49 -9.13
N SER A 166 -4.30 -2.23 -8.87
CA SER A 166 -4.32 -1.15 -9.87
C SER A 166 -3.76 0.12 -9.27
N LEU A 167 -3.10 0.90 -10.11
CA LEU A 167 -2.35 2.08 -9.71
C LEU A 167 -3.11 3.37 -10.04
N ASP A 168 -2.95 4.37 -9.19
CA ASP A 168 -3.31 5.75 -9.53
C ASP A 168 -2.39 6.25 -10.64
N ARG A 169 -2.86 7.22 -11.46
CA ARG A 169 -2.14 7.71 -12.66
C ARG A 169 -0.73 8.25 -12.40
N ASP A 170 -0.45 8.73 -11.22
CA ASP A 170 0.84 9.30 -10.81
C ASP A 170 1.59 8.46 -9.77
N ALA A 171 1.17 7.19 -9.58
CA ALA A 171 1.71 6.32 -8.54
C ALA A 171 3.19 6.02 -8.75
N ILE A 172 3.60 5.67 -9.97
CA ILE A 172 5.00 5.36 -10.29
C ILE A 172 5.87 6.59 -10.08
N GLU A 173 5.44 7.75 -10.55
CA GLU A 173 6.16 9.00 -10.33
C GLU A 173 6.34 9.29 -8.83
N LYS A 174 5.26 9.19 -8.05
CA LYS A 174 5.27 9.45 -6.61
C LYS A 174 6.19 8.49 -5.84
N ILE A 175 6.25 7.22 -6.23
CA ILE A 175 7.14 6.23 -5.61
C ILE A 175 8.61 6.52 -5.93
N LEU A 176 8.93 7.08 -7.09
CA LEU A 176 10.30 7.37 -7.50
C LEU A 176 10.87 8.64 -6.89
N ILE A 177 10.07 9.67 -6.66
CA ILE A 177 10.51 10.97 -6.12
C ILE A 177 11.37 10.84 -4.84
N PRO A 178 11.03 9.99 -3.85
CA PRO A 178 11.82 9.85 -2.63
C PRO A 178 13.29 9.47 -2.86
N PHE A 179 13.60 8.64 -3.85
CA PHE A 179 14.97 8.25 -4.17
C PHE A 179 15.84 9.44 -4.65
N TYR A 180 15.20 10.45 -5.24
CA TYR A 180 15.84 11.69 -5.68
C TYR A 180 15.86 12.78 -4.61
N TYR A 181 15.01 12.59 -3.58
CA TYR A 181 14.93 13.48 -2.43
C TYR A 181 16.04 13.20 -1.39
N ASP A 182 16.27 11.92 -1.11
CA ASP A 182 17.30 11.46 -0.17
C ASP A 182 18.02 10.21 -0.71
N PRO A 183 19.32 10.32 -1.01
CA PRO A 183 20.12 9.19 -1.53
C PRO A 183 20.22 7.99 -0.56
N LYS A 184 19.89 8.17 0.70
CA LYS A 184 19.90 7.08 1.70
C LYS A 184 18.69 6.15 1.58
N ILE A 185 17.63 6.58 0.89
CA ILE A 185 16.43 5.78 0.70
C ILE A 185 16.75 4.63 -0.26
N LYS A 186 16.52 3.40 0.20
CA LYS A 186 16.76 2.17 -0.57
C LYS A 186 15.47 1.47 -1.00
N ALA A 187 14.37 1.73 -0.30
CA ALA A 187 13.06 1.19 -0.63
C ALA A 187 11.94 2.19 -0.28
N VAL A 188 10.85 2.14 -1.03
CA VAL A 188 9.66 2.98 -0.82
C VAL A 188 8.43 2.08 -0.97
N GLY A 189 7.51 2.17 -0.02
CA GLY A 189 6.22 1.48 -0.08
C GLY A 189 5.10 2.41 -0.54
N GLY A 190 4.20 1.89 -1.38
CA GLY A 190 2.96 2.57 -1.73
C GLY A 190 1.90 2.45 -0.63
N CYS A 191 0.94 3.37 -0.62
CA CYS A 191 -0.23 3.27 0.24
C CYS A 191 -1.34 2.53 -0.52
N VAL A 192 -1.78 1.39 0.03
CA VAL A 192 -2.88 0.61 -0.53
C VAL A 192 -4.21 1.21 -0.05
N LYS A 193 -5.10 1.50 -1.00
CA LYS A 193 -6.46 1.97 -0.71
C LYS A 193 -7.48 0.92 -1.17
N VAL A 194 -8.56 0.76 -0.39
CA VAL A 194 -9.66 -0.09 -0.77
C VAL A 194 -10.44 0.56 -1.91
N ARG A 195 -10.63 -0.16 -3.02
CA ARG A 195 -11.28 0.37 -4.22
C ARG A 195 -12.80 0.45 -4.11
N ASN A 196 -13.39 -0.51 -3.43
CA ASN A 196 -14.84 -0.62 -3.22
C ASN A 196 -15.30 0.05 -1.92
N ALA A 197 -14.66 1.14 -1.53
CA ALA A 197 -15.06 1.92 -0.37
C ALA A 197 -16.54 2.35 -0.51
N GLY A 198 -17.35 2.06 0.50
CA GLY A 198 -18.78 2.37 0.52
C GLY A 198 -19.72 1.25 0.06
N GLU A 199 -19.23 0.12 -0.46
CA GLU A 199 -20.09 -1.03 -0.82
C GLU A 199 -20.57 -1.81 0.40
N THR A 200 -19.79 -1.80 1.49
CA THR A 200 -20.14 -2.45 2.76
C THR A 200 -19.75 -1.56 3.95
N LEU A 201 -20.34 -1.84 5.14
CA LEU A 201 -20.02 -1.11 6.37
C LEU A 201 -18.52 -1.19 6.72
N CYS A 202 -17.85 -2.30 6.39
CA CYS A 202 -16.43 -2.48 6.62
C CYS A 202 -15.56 -1.63 5.67
N THR A 203 -16.04 -1.31 4.45
CA THR A 203 -15.30 -0.52 3.47
C THR A 203 -15.59 0.97 3.56
N SER A 204 -16.62 1.39 4.31
CA SER A 204 -16.93 2.81 4.53
C SER A 204 -16.11 3.48 5.62
N SER A 205 -15.35 2.71 6.42
CA SER A 205 -14.55 3.21 7.56
C SER A 205 -13.07 3.45 7.23
N THR A 206 -12.67 3.28 5.99
CA THR A 206 -11.34 3.58 5.46
C THR A 206 -11.41 4.77 4.52
#